data_f0b1da50164e274555f3197315bf4046
#
_entry.id   f0b1da50164e274555f3197315bf4046
#
_cell.length_a   1.000
_cell.length_b   1.000
_cell.length_c   1.000
_cell.angle_alpha   90.00
_cell.angle_beta   90.00
_cell.angle_gamma   90.00
#
_symmetry.space_group_name_H-M   'P 1'
#
loop_
_entity.id
_entity.type
_entity.pdbx_description
1 polymer ?
#
loop_
_entity_poly.entity_id
_entity_poly.type
_entity_poly.pdbx_seq_one_letter_code
_entity_poly.pdbx_strand_id
1 'polypeptide(L)'
;MKEQFVAKRIVNIGLIFLVAIGVSVIAGMMGRMYLDQLLGMGALTVLFMVLFAFLLIYERKRKKISNNRETDYGKILKGFLLSAILTVIFLFLPEFTSPVMILPILMSAVGTYELAVCSSFFFCTVLEMAKGCQSYEILCCTMLLLAGFMITHMLEDTRNKMWYLILIFAVAVLIPVLFSYFFYQEPHYDILGKAAIGAAVTDLASAFVYPFLTKQKEAEIDNFLTDITEEDYGLLRELKKFSRQEY
;
A
#
# COMPACT_ATOMS: atom_id res chain seq x y z
N MET A 1 6.25 27.62 15.80
CA MET A 1 6.14 26.81 14.54
C MET A 1 6.53 25.34 14.72
N LYS A 2 7.68 24.98 15.28
CA LYS A 2 8.09 23.56 15.50
C LYS A 2 7.12 22.76 16.37
N GLU A 3 6.60 23.32 17.45
CA GLU A 3 5.67 22.63 18.37
C GLU A 3 4.32 22.29 17.71
N GLN A 4 3.77 23.19 16.90
CA GLN A 4 2.53 22.93 16.16
C GLN A 4 2.70 21.81 15.12
N PHE A 5 3.87 21.70 14.48
CA PHE A 5 4.18 20.63 13.54
C PHE A 5 4.28 19.26 14.24
N VAL A 6 4.90 19.22 15.42
CA VAL A 6 5.02 17.99 16.21
C VAL A 6 3.63 17.54 16.70
N ALA A 7 2.81 18.48 17.21
CA ALA A 7 1.45 18.17 17.65
C ALA A 7 0.58 17.63 16.52
N LYS A 8 0.56 18.27 15.35
CA LYS A 8 -0.20 17.81 14.17
C LYS A 8 0.21 16.40 13.72
N ARG A 9 1.49 16.09 13.81
CA ARG A 9 2.01 14.77 13.47
C ARG A 9 1.53 13.71 14.46
N ILE A 10 1.62 13.95 15.78
CA ILE A 10 1.15 13.02 16.80
C ILE A 10 -0.34 12.75 16.63
N VAL A 11 -1.12 13.80 16.36
CA VAL A 11 -2.56 13.68 16.08
C VAL A 11 -2.82 12.79 14.85
N ASN A 12 -2.10 12.99 13.74
CA ASN A 12 -2.30 12.17 12.53
C ASN A 12 -1.94 10.70 12.77
N ILE A 13 -0.88 10.41 13.50
CA ILE A 13 -0.51 9.02 13.86
C ILE A 13 -1.57 8.41 14.79
N GLY A 14 -2.04 9.15 15.77
CA GLY A 14 -3.13 8.71 16.66
C GLY A 14 -4.42 8.42 15.89
N LEU A 15 -4.75 9.24 14.89
CA LEU A 15 -5.91 9.01 14.01
C LEU A 15 -5.75 7.75 13.16
N ILE A 16 -4.54 7.45 12.62
CA ILE A 16 -4.29 6.20 11.89
C ILE A 16 -4.59 5.00 12.79
N PHE A 17 -4.10 5.01 14.04
CA PHE A 17 -4.36 3.92 14.97
C PHE A 17 -5.84 3.80 15.34
N LEU A 18 -6.51 4.92 15.54
CA LEU A 18 -7.96 4.92 15.80
C LEU A 18 -8.75 4.34 14.62
N VAL A 19 -8.37 4.68 13.38
CA VAL A 19 -8.97 4.09 12.17
C VAL A 19 -8.70 2.59 12.09
N ALA A 20 -7.49 2.13 12.41
CA ALA A 20 -7.14 0.70 12.42
C ALA A 20 -8.01 -0.08 13.42
N ILE A 21 -8.18 0.45 14.64
CA ILE A 21 -9.08 -0.14 15.65
C ILE A 21 -10.52 -0.14 15.14
N GLY A 22 -10.99 0.99 14.60
CA GLY A 22 -12.34 1.14 14.09
C GLY A 22 -12.68 0.12 13.01
N VAL A 23 -11.79 -0.06 12.04
CA VAL A 23 -11.98 -1.07 10.97
C VAL A 23 -12.01 -2.48 11.53
N SER A 24 -11.12 -2.83 12.46
CA SER A 24 -11.09 -4.15 13.08
C SER A 24 -12.38 -4.44 13.88
N VAL A 25 -12.88 -3.44 14.61
CA VAL A 25 -14.16 -3.58 15.35
C VAL A 25 -15.34 -3.74 14.39
N ILE A 26 -15.44 -2.90 13.35
CA ILE A 26 -16.50 -2.98 12.33
C ILE A 26 -16.45 -4.34 11.63
N ALA A 27 -15.27 -4.77 11.21
CA ALA A 27 -15.06 -6.06 10.54
C ALA A 27 -15.46 -7.23 11.44
N GLY A 28 -15.08 -7.21 12.72
CA GLY A 28 -15.44 -8.23 13.69
C GLY A 28 -16.95 -8.32 13.94
N MET A 29 -17.61 -7.16 14.03
CA MET A 29 -19.08 -7.10 14.19
C MET A 29 -19.81 -7.61 12.94
N MET A 30 -19.36 -7.23 11.76
CA MET A 30 -19.96 -7.64 10.48
C MET A 30 -19.73 -9.12 10.18
N GLY A 31 -18.53 -9.64 10.48
CA GLY A 31 -18.18 -11.05 10.31
C GLY A 31 -18.84 -11.98 11.34
N ARG A 32 -19.60 -11.44 12.30
CA ARG A 32 -20.20 -12.22 13.39
C ARG A 32 -19.22 -13.15 14.08
N MET A 33 -17.99 -12.64 14.31
CA MET A 33 -16.89 -13.43 14.84
C MET A 33 -17.15 -13.92 16.26
N TYR A 34 -16.68 -15.12 16.56
CA TYR A 34 -16.62 -15.64 17.93
C TYR A 34 -15.59 -14.87 18.76
N LEU A 35 -15.70 -14.94 20.08
CA LEU A 35 -14.83 -14.20 21.02
C LEU A 35 -13.34 -14.46 20.75
N ASP A 36 -12.97 -15.71 20.48
CA ASP A 36 -11.58 -16.10 20.20
C ASP A 36 -11.05 -15.45 18.91
N GLN A 37 -11.87 -15.37 17.88
CA GLN A 37 -11.52 -14.72 16.62
C GLN A 37 -11.40 -13.21 16.81
N LEU A 38 -12.24 -12.62 17.63
CA LEU A 38 -12.21 -11.19 17.96
C LEU A 38 -10.95 -10.83 18.78
N LEU A 39 -10.53 -11.70 19.69
CA LEU A 39 -9.27 -11.58 20.39
C LEU A 39 -8.07 -11.69 19.44
N GLY A 40 -8.12 -12.63 18.49
CA GLY A 40 -7.09 -12.77 17.45
C GLY A 40 -7.00 -11.52 16.56
N MET A 41 -8.12 -10.95 16.15
CA MET A 41 -8.15 -9.69 15.39
C MET A 41 -7.62 -8.51 16.21
N GLY A 42 -7.94 -8.46 17.51
CA GLY A 42 -7.38 -7.45 18.42
C GLY A 42 -5.85 -7.56 18.52
N ALA A 43 -5.33 -8.78 18.69
CA ALA A 43 -3.89 -9.04 18.73
C ALA A 43 -3.21 -8.63 17.40
N LEU A 44 -3.80 -8.96 16.25
CA LEU A 44 -3.34 -8.52 14.94
C LEU A 44 -3.28 -7.00 14.83
N THR A 45 -4.31 -6.31 15.30
CA THR A 45 -4.38 -4.84 15.27
C THR A 45 -3.28 -4.22 16.12
N VAL A 46 -3.02 -4.76 17.31
CA VAL A 46 -1.91 -4.32 18.17
C VAL A 46 -0.57 -4.57 17.49
N LEU A 47 -0.37 -5.75 16.91
CA LEU A 47 0.85 -6.08 16.17
C LEU A 47 1.08 -5.10 15.00
N PHE A 48 0.03 -4.82 14.22
CA PHE A 48 0.09 -3.84 13.15
C PHE A 48 0.49 -2.45 13.67
N MET A 49 -0.12 -1.98 14.75
CA MET A 49 0.20 -0.68 15.34
C MET A 49 1.68 -0.57 15.73
N VAL A 50 2.23 -1.63 16.35
CA VAL A 50 3.64 -1.68 16.73
C VAL A 50 4.54 -1.65 15.52
N LEU A 51 4.28 -2.49 14.51
CA LEU A 51 5.06 -2.54 13.27
C LEU A 51 4.97 -1.21 12.50
N PHE A 52 3.78 -0.65 12.39
CA PHE A 52 3.57 0.62 11.69
C PHE A 52 4.28 1.78 12.39
N ALA A 53 4.22 1.85 13.72
CA ALA A 53 4.96 2.84 14.50
C ALA A 53 6.48 2.70 14.29
N PHE A 54 6.98 1.46 14.29
CA PHE A 54 8.40 1.18 14.04
C PHE A 54 8.83 1.63 12.63
N LEU A 55 8.03 1.33 11.61
CA LEU A 55 8.27 1.75 10.23
C LEU A 55 8.27 3.29 10.10
N LEU A 56 7.33 3.98 10.75
CA LEU A 56 7.32 5.46 10.76
C LEU A 56 8.57 6.06 11.41
N ILE A 57 9.07 5.44 12.49
CA ILE A 57 10.31 5.87 13.15
C ILE A 57 11.51 5.60 12.26
N TYR A 58 11.56 4.43 11.61
CA TYR A 58 12.61 4.04 10.68
C TYR A 58 12.68 4.99 9.48
N GLU A 59 11.56 5.24 8.84
CA GLU A 59 11.44 6.17 7.71
C GLU A 59 11.90 7.59 8.07
N ARG A 60 11.52 8.05 9.27
CA ARG A 60 11.99 9.34 9.76
C ARG A 60 13.51 9.40 9.90
N LYS A 61 14.14 8.35 10.44
CA LYS A 61 15.60 8.30 10.56
C LYS A 61 16.26 8.34 9.18
N ARG A 62 15.74 7.54 8.23
CA ARG A 62 16.23 7.48 6.85
C ARG A 62 16.15 8.83 6.14
N LYS A 63 15.00 9.51 6.20
CA LYS A 63 14.82 10.84 5.58
C LYS A 63 15.65 11.95 6.25
N LYS A 64 15.88 11.86 7.55
CA LYS A 64 16.76 12.80 8.26
C LYS A 64 18.21 12.67 7.82
N ILE A 65 18.66 11.47 7.49
CA ILE A 65 20.03 11.20 6.98
C ILE A 65 20.16 11.72 5.53
N SER A 66 19.13 11.54 4.70
CA SER A 66 19.10 11.94 3.28
C SER A 66 18.75 13.42 3.04
N ASN A 67 18.60 14.24 4.09
CA ASN A 67 18.17 15.66 3.99
C ASN A 67 16.89 15.91 3.18
N ASN A 68 16.08 14.85 2.96
CA ASN A 68 14.92 14.84 2.10
C ASN A 68 13.67 15.41 2.80
N ARG A 69 12.68 15.89 2.01
CA ARG A 69 11.45 16.53 2.51
C ARG A 69 10.76 15.68 3.59
N GLU A 70 10.23 16.36 4.62
CA GLU A 70 9.49 15.70 5.70
C GLU A 70 8.33 14.86 5.17
N THR A 71 8.16 13.66 5.75
CA THR A 71 7.04 12.76 5.44
C THR A 71 5.72 13.47 5.69
N ASP A 72 4.85 13.53 4.68
CA ASP A 72 3.53 14.13 4.81
C ASP A 72 2.55 13.13 5.45
N TYR A 73 2.53 13.12 6.79
CA TYR A 73 1.62 12.26 7.57
C TYR A 73 0.14 12.49 7.25
N GLY A 74 -0.22 13.66 6.72
CA GLY A 74 -1.58 13.96 6.31
C GLY A 74 -1.97 13.20 5.03
N LYS A 75 -1.05 13.01 4.10
CA LYS A 75 -1.30 12.17 2.90
C LYS A 75 -1.42 10.71 3.29
N ILE A 76 -0.52 10.20 4.14
CA ILE A 76 -0.58 8.82 4.64
C ILE A 76 -1.91 8.56 5.34
N LEU A 77 -2.37 9.47 6.22
CA LEU A 77 -3.66 9.35 6.90
C LEU A 77 -4.83 9.28 5.91
N LYS A 78 -4.84 10.12 4.86
CA LYS A 78 -5.90 10.10 3.83
C LYS A 78 -5.91 8.79 3.07
N GLY A 79 -4.75 8.29 2.64
CA GLY A 79 -4.64 6.99 1.97
C GLY A 79 -5.09 5.84 2.85
N PHE A 80 -4.67 5.86 4.11
CA PHE A 80 -5.04 4.85 5.11
C PHE A 80 -6.56 4.86 5.37
N LEU A 81 -7.17 6.03 5.52
CA LEU A 81 -8.60 6.18 5.70
C LEU A 81 -9.38 5.70 4.46
N LEU A 82 -8.91 6.01 3.26
CA LEU A 82 -9.53 5.54 2.03
C LEU A 82 -9.42 4.01 1.90
N SER A 83 -8.27 3.43 2.22
CA SER A 83 -8.08 1.97 2.26
C SER A 83 -8.99 1.31 3.31
N ALA A 84 -9.18 1.95 4.46
CA ALA A 84 -10.10 1.51 5.50
C ALA A 84 -11.55 1.46 5.01
N ILE A 85 -12.01 2.53 4.36
CA ILE A 85 -13.36 2.59 3.76
C ILE A 85 -13.53 1.50 2.70
N LEU A 86 -12.55 1.33 1.81
CA LEU A 86 -12.59 0.29 0.78
C LEU A 86 -12.66 -1.11 1.42
N THR A 87 -11.89 -1.36 2.48
CA THR A 87 -11.93 -2.64 3.18
C THR A 87 -13.32 -2.93 3.74
N VAL A 88 -13.98 -1.94 4.34
CA VAL A 88 -15.37 -2.09 4.82
C VAL A 88 -16.34 -2.35 3.66
N ILE A 89 -16.17 -1.69 2.52
CA ILE A 89 -16.98 -1.96 1.32
C ILE A 89 -16.75 -3.38 0.82
N PHE A 90 -15.49 -3.86 0.82
CA PHE A 90 -15.15 -5.21 0.35
C PHE A 90 -15.72 -6.32 1.23
N LEU A 91 -16.07 -6.03 2.48
CA LEU A 91 -16.81 -7.00 3.32
C LEU A 91 -18.16 -7.40 2.74
N PHE A 92 -18.82 -6.50 2.00
CA PHE A 92 -20.11 -6.77 1.36
C PHE A 92 -20.00 -7.47 0.00
N LEU A 93 -18.80 -7.52 -0.59
CA LEU A 93 -18.60 -8.15 -1.88
C LEU A 93 -18.49 -9.67 -1.74
N PRO A 94 -19.01 -10.44 -2.71
CA PRO A 94 -18.82 -11.88 -2.75
C PRO A 94 -17.33 -12.25 -2.81
N GLU A 95 -17.03 -13.49 -2.47
CA GLU A 95 -15.70 -14.08 -2.64
C GLU A 95 -15.22 -13.94 -4.08
N PHE A 96 -13.91 -13.78 -4.26
CA PHE A 96 -13.22 -13.53 -5.54
C PHE A 96 -13.62 -12.25 -6.30
N THR A 97 -14.62 -11.49 -5.84
CA THR A 97 -14.99 -10.19 -6.43
C THR A 97 -14.24 -9.03 -5.78
N SER A 98 -13.66 -9.25 -4.58
CA SER A 98 -12.99 -8.19 -3.83
C SER A 98 -11.73 -7.72 -4.53
N PRO A 99 -11.65 -6.44 -4.95
CA PRO A 99 -10.53 -5.89 -5.70
C PRO A 99 -9.36 -5.54 -4.75
N VAL A 100 -8.81 -6.55 -4.08
CA VAL A 100 -7.80 -6.42 -3.01
C VAL A 100 -6.52 -5.74 -3.52
N MET A 101 -6.18 -5.89 -4.81
CA MET A 101 -5.03 -5.23 -5.44
C MET A 101 -5.08 -3.70 -5.37
N ILE A 102 -6.26 -3.08 -5.15
CA ILE A 102 -6.38 -1.62 -5.01
C ILE A 102 -5.63 -1.13 -3.76
N LEU A 103 -5.62 -1.92 -2.68
CA LEU A 103 -5.01 -1.52 -1.41
C LEU A 103 -3.52 -1.19 -1.55
N PRO A 104 -2.67 -2.08 -2.10
CA PRO A 104 -1.25 -1.77 -2.30
C PRO A 104 -1.03 -0.63 -3.31
N ILE A 105 -1.81 -0.57 -4.38
CA ILE A 105 -1.69 0.47 -5.40
C ILE A 105 -1.98 1.85 -4.79
N LEU A 106 -3.06 1.96 -4.01
CA LEU A 106 -3.46 3.21 -3.36
C LEU A 106 -2.45 3.64 -2.30
N MET A 107 -2.01 2.72 -1.45
CA MET A 107 -1.07 3.03 -0.38
C MET A 107 0.31 3.39 -0.92
N SER A 108 0.75 2.78 -2.03
CA SER A 108 1.99 3.13 -2.72
C SER A 108 1.96 4.53 -3.35
N ALA A 109 0.76 5.06 -3.67
CA ALA A 109 0.62 6.41 -4.21
C ALA A 109 0.75 7.52 -3.16
N VAL A 110 0.63 7.21 -1.87
CA VAL A 110 0.61 8.20 -0.79
C VAL A 110 1.68 8.02 0.27
N GLY A 111 2.27 6.82 0.35
CA GLY A 111 3.28 6.44 1.34
C GLY A 111 4.52 5.82 0.71
N THR A 112 5.47 5.44 1.56
CA THR A 112 6.60 4.62 1.13
C THR A 112 6.16 3.18 0.88
N TYR A 113 6.98 2.45 0.14
CA TYR A 113 6.72 1.05 -0.19
C TYR A 113 6.51 0.19 1.08
N GLU A 114 7.34 0.38 2.10
CA GLU A 114 7.27 -0.36 3.35
C GLU A 114 5.96 -0.11 4.11
N LEU A 115 5.50 1.14 4.13
CA LEU A 115 4.21 1.51 4.75
C LEU A 115 3.03 0.96 3.94
N ALA A 116 3.14 0.97 2.61
CA ALA A 116 2.12 0.42 1.73
C ALA A 116 1.97 -1.10 1.92
N VAL A 117 3.08 -1.83 1.99
CA VAL A 117 3.08 -3.28 2.28
C VAL A 117 2.41 -3.55 3.61
N CYS A 118 2.89 -2.93 4.70
CA CYS A 118 2.37 -3.16 6.05
C CYS A 118 0.86 -2.89 6.15
N SER A 119 0.41 -1.74 5.62
CA SER A 119 -1.00 -1.35 5.68
C SER A 119 -1.90 -2.27 4.85
N SER A 120 -1.46 -2.64 3.64
CA SER A 120 -2.27 -3.47 2.75
C SER A 120 -2.42 -4.90 3.27
N PHE A 121 -1.34 -5.46 3.85
CA PHE A 121 -1.42 -6.76 4.52
C PHE A 121 -2.36 -6.72 5.72
N PHE A 122 -2.31 -5.66 6.52
CA PHE A 122 -3.23 -5.49 7.64
C PHE A 122 -4.69 -5.48 7.17
N PHE A 123 -5.04 -4.63 6.21
CA PHE A 123 -6.40 -4.54 5.71
C PHE A 123 -6.88 -5.83 5.05
N CYS A 124 -6.02 -6.50 4.29
CA CYS A 124 -6.34 -7.79 3.69
C CYS A 124 -6.60 -8.86 4.76
N THR A 125 -5.75 -8.96 5.79
CA THR A 125 -5.92 -9.94 6.85
C THR A 125 -7.20 -9.67 7.66
N VAL A 126 -7.53 -8.41 7.94
CA VAL A 126 -8.79 -8.03 8.59
C VAL A 126 -9.99 -8.44 7.74
N LEU A 127 -9.93 -8.21 6.41
CA LEU A 127 -10.97 -8.59 5.46
C LEU A 127 -11.19 -10.12 5.45
N GLU A 128 -10.10 -10.88 5.31
CA GLU A 128 -10.15 -12.35 5.23
C GLU A 128 -10.64 -12.98 6.54
N MET A 129 -10.17 -12.48 7.67
CA MET A 129 -10.64 -12.93 8.97
C MET A 129 -12.15 -12.66 9.16
N ALA A 130 -12.63 -11.49 8.74
CA ALA A 130 -14.03 -11.11 8.87
C ALA A 130 -14.96 -11.91 7.95
N LYS A 131 -14.48 -12.27 6.76
CA LYS A 131 -15.22 -13.15 5.82
C LYS A 131 -15.19 -14.62 6.24
N GLY A 132 -14.30 -15.02 7.15
CA GLY A 132 -14.09 -16.42 7.50
C GLY A 132 -13.56 -17.24 6.33
N CYS A 133 -12.72 -16.63 5.50
CA CYS A 133 -12.22 -17.22 4.27
C CYS A 133 -11.41 -18.50 4.52
N GLN A 134 -11.48 -19.42 3.54
CA GLN A 134 -10.71 -20.65 3.58
C GLN A 134 -9.23 -20.39 3.23
N SER A 135 -8.36 -21.31 3.57
CA SER A 135 -6.90 -21.13 3.42
C SER A 135 -6.47 -20.80 2.00
N TYR A 136 -7.13 -21.36 0.97
CA TYR A 136 -6.82 -21.08 -0.43
C TYR A 136 -7.24 -19.66 -0.88
N GLU A 137 -8.32 -19.12 -0.30
CA GLU A 137 -8.77 -17.74 -0.57
C GLU A 137 -7.78 -16.74 0.03
N ILE A 138 -7.33 -16.98 1.25
CA ILE A 138 -6.28 -16.19 1.91
C ILE A 138 -5.01 -16.17 1.05
N LEU A 139 -4.62 -17.33 0.52
CA LEU A 139 -3.44 -17.44 -0.35
C LEU A 139 -3.65 -16.69 -1.66
N CYS A 140 -4.83 -16.79 -2.29
CA CYS A 140 -5.19 -16.04 -3.49
C CYS A 140 -5.11 -14.53 -3.24
N CYS A 141 -5.69 -14.01 -2.16
CA CYS A 141 -5.65 -12.59 -1.81
C CYS A 141 -4.23 -12.13 -1.50
N THR A 142 -3.42 -12.95 -0.84
CA THR A 142 -2.01 -12.66 -0.59
C THR A 142 -1.23 -12.54 -1.90
N MET A 143 -1.47 -13.44 -2.87
CA MET A 143 -0.84 -13.37 -4.19
C MET A 143 -1.29 -12.13 -4.98
N LEU A 144 -2.57 -11.76 -4.90
CA LEU A 144 -3.07 -10.53 -5.50
C LEU A 144 -2.41 -9.28 -4.90
N LEU A 145 -2.21 -9.23 -3.58
CA LEU A 145 -1.48 -8.15 -2.92
C LEU A 145 -0.03 -8.06 -3.43
N LEU A 146 0.68 -9.18 -3.43
CA LEU A 146 2.07 -9.22 -3.90
C LEU A 146 2.17 -8.80 -5.37
N ALA A 147 1.26 -9.27 -6.23
CA ALA A 147 1.19 -8.86 -7.62
C ALA A 147 0.95 -7.35 -7.75
N GLY A 148 0.03 -6.79 -6.97
CA GLY A 148 -0.23 -5.36 -6.93
C GLY A 148 1.01 -4.55 -6.55
N PHE A 149 1.79 -5.00 -5.56
CA PHE A 149 3.07 -4.38 -5.21
C PHE A 149 4.10 -4.47 -6.33
N MET A 150 4.26 -5.65 -6.92
CA MET A 150 5.24 -5.86 -8.00
C MET A 150 4.91 -5.00 -9.21
N ILE A 151 3.65 -4.97 -9.63
CA ILE A 151 3.21 -4.15 -10.77
C ILE A 151 3.43 -2.67 -10.48
N THR A 152 3.14 -2.21 -9.26
CA THR A 152 3.34 -0.81 -8.87
C THR A 152 4.83 -0.44 -8.86
N HIS A 153 5.69 -1.37 -8.46
CA HIS A 153 7.14 -1.17 -8.48
C HIS A 153 7.70 -1.17 -9.92
N MET A 154 7.22 -2.09 -10.77
CA MET A 154 7.60 -2.16 -12.19
C MET A 154 7.15 -0.93 -13.01
N LEU A 155 6.22 -0.12 -12.48
CA LEU A 155 5.81 1.13 -13.11
C LEU A 155 6.96 2.14 -13.26
N GLU A 156 8.05 1.93 -12.52
CA GLU A 156 9.25 2.76 -12.64
C GLU A 156 9.84 2.73 -14.05
N ASP A 157 9.75 1.58 -14.72
CA ASP A 157 10.32 1.38 -16.06
C ASP A 157 9.32 1.62 -17.22
N THR A 158 8.02 1.54 -16.96
CA THR A 158 7.01 1.62 -18.03
C THR A 158 6.27 2.96 -18.02
N ARG A 159 6.71 3.90 -18.87
CA ARG A 159 5.98 5.15 -19.18
C ARG A 159 4.61 4.93 -19.85
N ASN A 160 4.22 3.70 -20.15
CA ASN A 160 3.01 3.40 -20.91
C ASN A 160 1.87 2.97 -19.99
N LYS A 161 0.95 3.90 -19.69
CA LYS A 161 -0.26 3.68 -18.89
C LYS A 161 -1.09 2.49 -19.37
N MET A 162 -1.19 2.26 -20.68
CA MET A 162 -2.01 1.18 -21.23
C MET A 162 -1.46 -0.21 -20.84
N TRP A 163 -0.15 -0.41 -20.92
CA TRP A 163 0.46 -1.67 -20.49
C TRP A 163 0.27 -1.94 -19.01
N TYR A 164 0.35 -0.90 -18.18
CA TYR A 164 0.09 -1.01 -16.76
C TYR A 164 -1.32 -1.52 -16.47
N LEU A 165 -2.35 -0.92 -17.10
CA LEU A 165 -3.75 -1.31 -16.89
C LEU A 165 -4.00 -2.72 -17.42
N ILE A 166 -3.52 -3.06 -18.62
CA ILE A 166 -3.64 -4.41 -19.18
C ILE A 166 -3.02 -5.45 -18.23
N LEU A 167 -1.86 -5.16 -17.65
CA LEU A 167 -1.18 -6.08 -16.74
C LEU A 167 -1.96 -6.26 -15.44
N ILE A 168 -2.48 -5.18 -14.85
CA ILE A 168 -3.34 -5.25 -13.64
C ILE A 168 -4.56 -6.10 -13.92
N PHE A 169 -5.28 -5.83 -15.02
CA PHE A 169 -6.48 -6.57 -15.37
C PHE A 169 -6.19 -8.06 -15.58
N ALA A 170 -5.17 -8.36 -16.39
CA ALA A 170 -4.80 -9.74 -16.67
C ALA A 170 -4.43 -10.53 -15.41
N VAL A 171 -3.63 -9.95 -14.53
CA VAL A 171 -3.18 -10.59 -13.29
C VAL A 171 -4.32 -10.73 -12.28
N ALA A 172 -5.19 -9.72 -12.17
CA ALA A 172 -6.35 -9.76 -11.29
C ALA A 172 -7.40 -10.79 -11.69
N VAL A 173 -7.49 -11.15 -12.97
CA VAL A 173 -8.33 -12.27 -13.46
C VAL A 173 -7.61 -13.60 -13.34
N LEU A 174 -6.35 -13.65 -13.75
CA LEU A 174 -5.59 -14.91 -13.88
C LEU A 174 -5.38 -15.59 -12.52
N ILE A 175 -5.01 -14.84 -11.48
CA ILE A 175 -4.71 -15.41 -10.16
C ILE A 175 -5.93 -16.12 -9.56
N PRO A 176 -7.13 -15.51 -9.41
CA PRO A 176 -8.29 -16.22 -8.86
C PRO A 176 -8.71 -17.43 -9.68
N VAL A 177 -8.64 -17.33 -11.01
CA VAL A 177 -9.00 -18.43 -11.92
C VAL A 177 -8.03 -19.60 -11.76
N LEU A 178 -6.72 -19.36 -11.71
CA LEU A 178 -5.73 -20.41 -11.49
C LEU A 178 -5.90 -21.07 -10.12
N PHE A 179 -6.11 -20.29 -9.07
CA PHE A 179 -6.34 -20.83 -7.73
C PHE A 179 -7.63 -21.66 -7.68
N SER A 180 -8.70 -21.17 -8.26
CA SER A 180 -9.95 -21.91 -8.39
C SER A 180 -9.74 -23.26 -9.10
N TYR A 181 -9.05 -23.27 -10.24
CA TYR A 181 -8.76 -24.50 -10.97
C TYR A 181 -7.90 -25.48 -10.16
N PHE A 182 -6.88 -24.97 -9.45
CA PHE A 182 -6.02 -25.82 -8.60
C PHE A 182 -6.77 -26.51 -7.46
N PHE A 183 -7.71 -25.80 -6.83
CA PHE A 183 -8.40 -26.33 -5.66
C PHE A 183 -9.64 -27.14 -5.98
N TYR A 184 -10.40 -26.73 -6.99
CA TYR A 184 -11.63 -27.44 -7.37
C TYR A 184 -11.45 -28.49 -8.45
N GLN A 185 -10.30 -28.47 -9.15
CA GLN A 185 -9.96 -29.35 -10.29
C GLN A 185 -11.00 -29.32 -11.44
N GLU A 186 -11.92 -28.34 -11.40
CA GLU A 186 -12.95 -28.10 -12.39
C GLU A 186 -13.03 -26.62 -12.74
N PRO A 187 -13.38 -26.27 -13.99
CA PRO A 187 -13.52 -24.88 -14.40
C PRO A 187 -14.81 -24.28 -13.82
N HIS A 188 -14.68 -23.36 -12.86
CA HIS A 188 -15.80 -22.61 -12.32
C HIS A 188 -15.99 -21.29 -13.05
N TYR A 189 -16.92 -21.25 -14.00
CA TYR A 189 -17.19 -20.06 -14.83
C TYR A 189 -17.76 -18.88 -14.03
N ASP A 190 -18.44 -19.11 -12.92
CA ASP A 190 -18.91 -18.07 -12.03
C ASP A 190 -17.77 -17.35 -11.31
N ILE A 191 -16.67 -18.04 -10.99
CA ILE A 191 -15.47 -17.42 -10.44
C ILE A 191 -14.78 -16.54 -11.48
N LEU A 192 -14.74 -16.96 -12.74
CA LEU A 192 -14.23 -16.13 -13.81
C LEU A 192 -15.01 -14.80 -13.93
N GLY A 193 -16.34 -14.86 -13.86
CA GLY A 193 -17.19 -13.68 -13.90
C GLY A 193 -16.94 -12.74 -12.70
N LYS A 194 -16.86 -13.30 -11.48
CA LYS A 194 -16.57 -12.57 -10.26
C LYS A 194 -15.19 -11.92 -10.31
N ALA A 195 -14.16 -12.67 -10.71
CA ALA A 195 -12.79 -12.18 -10.86
C ALA A 195 -12.71 -11.06 -11.91
N ALA A 196 -13.41 -11.19 -13.05
CA ALA A 196 -13.44 -10.16 -14.09
C ALA A 196 -14.06 -8.84 -13.58
N ILE A 197 -15.13 -8.92 -12.78
CA ILE A 197 -15.75 -7.74 -12.15
C ILE A 197 -14.75 -7.09 -11.17
N GLY A 198 -14.12 -7.87 -10.31
CA GLY A 198 -13.11 -7.38 -9.37
C GLY A 198 -11.91 -6.76 -10.09
N ALA A 199 -11.46 -7.38 -11.19
CA ALA A 199 -10.39 -6.86 -12.03
C ALA A 199 -10.77 -5.53 -12.70
N ALA A 200 -11.98 -5.41 -13.25
CA ALA A 200 -12.47 -4.16 -13.86
C ALA A 200 -12.53 -3.01 -12.85
N VAL A 201 -13.00 -3.28 -11.63
CA VAL A 201 -13.01 -2.28 -10.55
C VAL A 201 -11.59 -1.89 -10.14
N THR A 202 -10.68 -2.87 -10.04
CA THR A 202 -9.26 -2.62 -9.76
C THR A 202 -8.62 -1.74 -10.84
N ASP A 203 -8.90 -2.05 -12.09
CA ASP A 203 -8.36 -1.34 -13.25
C ASP A 203 -8.84 0.11 -13.31
N LEU A 204 -10.13 0.34 -13.12
CA LEU A 204 -10.71 1.69 -13.01
C LEU A 204 -10.07 2.49 -11.88
N ALA A 205 -9.98 1.92 -10.68
CA ALA A 205 -9.36 2.59 -9.54
C ALA A 205 -7.87 2.89 -9.81
N SER A 206 -7.15 1.95 -10.42
CA SER A 206 -5.74 2.11 -10.79
C SER A 206 -5.56 3.23 -11.84
N ALA A 207 -6.49 3.36 -12.79
CA ALA A 207 -6.47 4.43 -13.77
C ALA A 207 -6.59 5.83 -13.13
N PHE A 208 -7.37 5.95 -12.04
CA PHE A 208 -7.48 7.19 -11.26
C PHE A 208 -6.24 7.45 -10.38
N VAL A 209 -5.64 6.40 -9.83
CA VAL A 209 -4.48 6.52 -8.95
C VAL A 209 -3.18 6.73 -9.73
N TYR A 210 -3.10 6.25 -10.97
CA TYR A 210 -1.92 6.30 -11.83
C TYR A 210 -1.23 7.68 -11.89
N PRO A 211 -1.91 8.83 -12.10
CA PRO A 211 -1.26 10.12 -12.16
C PRO A 211 -0.66 10.56 -10.82
N PHE A 212 -1.14 10.03 -9.71
CA PHE A 212 -0.55 10.29 -8.39
C PHE A 212 0.71 9.46 -8.17
N LEU A 213 0.72 8.21 -8.64
CA LEU A 213 1.89 7.34 -8.63
C LEU A 213 3.04 7.93 -9.44
N THR A 214 2.78 8.37 -10.67
CA THR A 214 3.80 8.97 -11.55
C THR A 214 4.37 10.24 -10.97
N LYS A 215 3.54 11.15 -10.44
CA LYS A 215 3.99 12.38 -9.77
C LYS A 215 4.87 12.10 -8.55
N GLN A 216 4.55 11.07 -7.77
CA GLN A 216 5.35 10.74 -6.59
C GLN A 216 6.72 10.22 -7.01
N LYS A 217 6.79 9.39 -8.06
CA LYS A 217 8.04 8.85 -8.59
C LYS A 217 8.91 9.92 -9.26
N GLU A 218 8.31 10.81 -10.04
CA GLU A 218 9.02 11.97 -10.61
C GLU A 218 9.64 12.82 -9.50
N ALA A 219 8.90 13.08 -8.41
CA ALA A 219 9.42 13.82 -7.27
C ALA A 219 10.54 13.06 -6.51
N GLU A 220 10.52 11.72 -6.47
CA GLU A 220 11.60 10.92 -5.89
C GLU A 220 12.85 10.97 -6.78
N ILE A 221 12.72 10.89 -8.09
CA ILE A 221 13.81 10.98 -9.06
C ILE A 221 14.44 12.38 -9.02
N ASP A 222 13.62 13.44 -9.02
CA ASP A 222 14.11 14.83 -8.93
C ASP A 222 14.87 15.08 -7.63
N ASN A 223 14.39 14.54 -6.51
CA ASN A 223 15.09 14.63 -5.23
C ASN A 223 16.42 13.88 -5.25
N PHE A 224 16.46 12.68 -5.84
CA PHE A 224 17.68 11.89 -5.97
C PHE A 224 18.71 12.58 -6.87
N LEU A 225 18.27 13.15 -7.99
CA LEU A 225 19.12 13.93 -8.89
C LEU A 225 19.66 15.20 -8.21
N THR A 226 18.84 15.86 -7.37
CA THR A 226 19.26 17.04 -6.62
C THR A 226 20.30 16.68 -5.56
N ASP A 227 20.11 15.58 -4.84
CA ASP A 227 21.05 15.09 -3.84
C ASP A 227 22.42 14.75 -4.46
N ILE A 228 22.44 14.06 -5.61
CA ILE A 228 23.69 13.75 -6.34
C ILE A 228 24.36 15.03 -6.83
N THR A 229 23.61 15.96 -7.40
CA THR A 229 24.19 17.23 -7.89
C THR A 229 24.70 18.12 -6.76
N GLU A 230 24.11 18.10 -5.58
CA GLU A 230 24.62 18.82 -4.40
C GLU A 230 25.90 18.18 -3.84
N GLU A 231 26.01 16.85 -3.81
CA GLU A 231 27.24 16.15 -3.42
C GLU A 231 28.37 16.40 -4.43
N ASP A 232 28.09 16.31 -5.72
CA ASP A 232 29.07 16.65 -6.78
C ASP A 232 29.46 18.12 -6.77
N TYR A 233 28.54 19.03 -6.42
CA TYR A 233 28.89 20.45 -6.25
C TYR A 233 29.80 20.68 -5.05
N GLY A 234 29.67 19.93 -3.98
CA GLY A 234 30.57 19.93 -2.84
C GLY A 234 31.97 19.49 -3.22
N LEU A 235 32.07 18.35 -3.92
CA LEU A 235 33.34 17.82 -4.44
C LEU A 235 34.01 18.74 -5.48
N LEU A 236 33.22 19.26 -6.41
CA LEU A 236 33.71 20.24 -7.41
C LEU A 236 34.17 21.55 -6.77
N ARG A 237 33.57 21.97 -5.70
CA ARG A 237 33.96 23.17 -4.94
C ARG A 237 35.27 22.94 -4.17
N GLU A 238 35.45 21.74 -3.63
CA GLU A 238 36.74 21.36 -3.00
C GLU A 238 37.86 21.19 -4.04
N LEU A 239 37.59 20.51 -5.15
CA LEU A 239 38.54 20.40 -6.25
C LEU A 239 38.97 21.78 -6.82
N LYS A 240 38.02 22.71 -6.95
CA LYS A 240 38.33 24.11 -7.33
C LYS A 240 39.17 24.84 -6.28
N LYS A 241 39.03 24.53 -5.01
CA LYS A 241 39.91 25.09 -3.95
C LYS A 241 41.31 24.52 -4.04
N PHE A 242 41.48 23.23 -4.29
CA PHE A 242 42.78 22.60 -4.50
C PHE A 242 43.46 23.11 -5.74
N SER A 243 42.79 23.24 -6.88
CA SER A 243 43.38 23.76 -8.11
C SER A 243 43.81 25.24 -8.05
N ARG A 244 43.24 26.03 -7.09
CA ARG A 244 43.64 27.43 -6.86
C ARG A 244 44.84 27.57 -5.89
N GLN A 245 45.21 26.50 -5.19
CA GLN A 245 46.37 26.51 -4.29
C GLN A 245 47.69 26.09 -4.99
N GLU A 246 47.60 25.58 -6.21
CA GLU A 246 48.76 25.17 -6.98
C GLU A 246 49.25 26.24 -8.02
N TYR A 247 48.69 27.45 -8.00
CA TYR A 247 49.14 28.62 -8.74
C TYR A 247 49.38 29.81 -7.78
#